data_d70bb26f9118946f83478defa2600dae
#
_entry.id   d70bb26f9118946f83478defa2600dae
#
_cell.length_a   1.000
_cell.length_b   1.000
_cell.length_c   1.000
_cell.angle_alpha   90.00
_cell.angle_beta   90.00
_cell.angle_gamma   90.00
#
_symmetry.space_group_name_H-M   'P 1'
#
loop_
_entity.id
_entity.type
_entity.pdbx_description
1 polymer ?
#
loop_
_entity_poly.entity_id
_entity_poly.type
_entity_poly.pdbx_seq_one_letter_code
_entity_poly.pdbx_strand_id
1 'polypeptide(L)'
;MKHTIFLVSVIWLSSCAPTQFVVPLEKGEHVVNTSLGGPIVNIPGIANIPIPFTSLGYGYGLTDKSVISGALYPTAGIYGNFQLSAGYTHELWKKEKFNFTGRAGFDYMLDTYEKNSRLWPQLDGNVAFTYQNNQDERADKRKIIYLGFSNWFELNATKAHGEKQSKRWFFNPHIGHQMKRNQWAFHFELAFLAPNISNEKVVLDYKSAFGNRGATGIYFGLQYHIN
;
A
#
# COMPACT_ATOMS: atom_id res chain seq x y z
N MET A 1 -15.52 -30.52 -13.19
CA MET A 1 -14.42 -30.26 -12.28
C MET A 1 -13.26 -29.47 -12.89
N LYS A 2 -13.48 -28.60 -13.90
CA LYS A 2 -12.40 -27.79 -14.54
C LYS A 2 -12.50 -26.28 -14.28
N HIS A 3 -13.50 -25.82 -13.55
CA HIS A 3 -13.72 -24.38 -13.30
C HIS A 3 -13.22 -23.89 -11.95
N THR A 4 -12.79 -24.77 -11.04
CA THR A 4 -12.32 -24.43 -9.69
C THR A 4 -10.84 -23.97 -9.67
N ILE A 5 -10.07 -24.25 -10.72
CA ILE A 5 -8.64 -23.94 -10.79
C ILE A 5 -8.39 -22.46 -11.14
N PHE A 6 -9.35 -21.76 -11.71
CA PHE A 6 -9.20 -20.39 -12.19
C PHE A 6 -9.19 -19.33 -11.05
N LEU A 7 -9.78 -19.64 -9.91
CA LEU A 7 -9.91 -18.68 -8.79
C LEU A 7 -8.69 -18.56 -7.89
N VAL A 8 -7.82 -19.57 -7.84
CA VAL A 8 -6.75 -19.67 -6.84
C VAL A 8 -5.49 -18.87 -7.22
N SER A 9 -5.33 -18.49 -8.49
CA SER A 9 -4.11 -17.85 -8.99
C SER A 9 -4.04 -16.32 -8.79
N VAL A 10 -5.12 -15.67 -8.36
CA VAL A 10 -5.22 -14.20 -8.20
C VAL A 10 -4.55 -13.68 -6.92
N ILE A 11 -4.13 -14.57 -6.03
CA ILE A 11 -3.80 -14.28 -4.62
C ILE A 11 -2.43 -13.60 -4.41
N TRP A 12 -1.62 -13.47 -5.43
CA TRP A 12 -0.18 -13.20 -5.25
C TRP A 12 0.23 -11.73 -5.08
N LEU A 13 -0.67 -10.75 -5.31
CA LEU A 13 -0.35 -9.33 -5.17
C LEU A 13 -1.45 -8.53 -4.43
N SER A 14 -2.20 -9.18 -3.57
CA SER A 14 -3.41 -8.60 -2.96
C SER A 14 -3.16 -7.63 -1.82
N SER A 15 -1.93 -7.29 -1.48
CA SER A 15 -1.64 -6.45 -0.31
C SER A 15 -1.08 -5.07 -0.62
N CYS A 16 -1.31 -4.54 -1.82
CA CYS A 16 -0.85 -3.20 -2.16
C CYS A 16 -1.90 -2.16 -1.77
N ALA A 17 -1.75 -1.55 -0.61
CA ALA A 17 -2.40 -0.28 -0.28
C ALA A 17 -1.42 0.86 -0.52
N PRO A 18 -1.90 2.09 -0.81
CA PRO A 18 -1.05 3.27 -0.89
C PRO A 18 -0.39 3.55 0.45
N THR A 19 0.68 4.28 0.42
CA THR A 19 1.37 4.77 1.62
C THR A 19 0.42 5.57 2.49
N GLN A 20 0.15 5.08 3.69
CA GLN A 20 -0.93 5.65 4.52
C GLN A 20 -0.52 6.99 5.17
N PHE A 21 0.69 7.05 5.73
CA PHE A 21 1.16 8.22 6.49
C PHE A 21 2.57 8.60 6.03
N VAL A 22 2.66 9.46 5.01
CA VAL A 22 3.94 9.99 4.49
C VAL A 22 4.54 11.07 5.37
N VAL A 23 3.72 11.71 6.20
CA VAL A 23 4.13 12.61 7.29
C VAL A 23 3.42 12.19 8.56
N PRO A 24 4.04 12.36 9.73
CA PRO A 24 3.41 12.04 11.00
C PRO A 24 2.12 12.84 11.22
N LEU A 25 1.25 12.28 12.03
CA LEU A 25 0.11 12.95 12.64
C LEU A 25 0.57 13.75 13.86
N GLU A 26 -0.22 14.71 14.29
CA GLU A 26 0.00 15.38 15.57
C GLU A 26 -0.25 14.40 16.73
N LYS A 27 0.40 14.64 17.86
CA LYS A 27 0.21 13.81 19.05
C LYS A 27 -1.26 13.82 19.48
N GLY A 28 -1.85 12.63 19.62
CA GLY A 28 -3.25 12.45 20.00
C GLY A 28 -4.23 12.55 18.83
N GLU A 29 -3.78 12.87 17.62
CA GLU A 29 -4.64 12.93 16.43
C GLU A 29 -5.06 11.52 15.99
N HIS A 30 -6.32 11.36 15.64
CA HIS A 30 -6.93 10.13 15.15
C HIS A 30 -7.33 10.30 13.70
N VAL A 31 -7.00 9.32 12.86
CA VAL A 31 -7.34 9.34 11.44
C VAL A 31 -7.93 8.01 11.00
N VAL A 32 -9.08 8.06 10.36
CA VAL A 32 -9.64 6.93 9.61
C VAL A 32 -9.25 7.11 8.15
N ASN A 33 -8.80 6.05 7.50
CA ASN A 33 -8.45 6.10 6.09
C ASN A 33 -9.09 4.96 5.31
N THR A 34 -9.35 5.21 4.04
CA THR A 34 -9.76 4.19 3.08
C THR A 34 -8.97 4.36 1.79
N SER A 35 -8.78 3.28 1.08
CA SER A 35 -8.15 3.33 -0.24
C SER A 35 -8.84 2.43 -1.24
N LEU A 36 -8.66 2.77 -2.51
CA LEU A 36 -9.10 2.01 -3.67
C LEU A 36 -8.00 2.04 -4.72
N GLY A 37 -7.69 0.91 -5.31
CA GLY A 37 -6.71 0.81 -6.39
C GLY A 37 -5.93 -0.49 -6.33
N GLY A 38 -5.01 -0.67 -7.27
CA GLY A 38 -4.20 -1.88 -7.36
C GLY A 38 -3.36 -1.92 -8.61
N PRO A 39 -2.68 -3.05 -8.86
CA PRO A 39 -1.92 -3.26 -10.07
C PRO A 39 -2.81 -3.24 -11.31
N ILE A 40 -2.29 -2.68 -12.39
CA ILE A 40 -2.97 -2.66 -13.69
C ILE A 40 -2.84 -4.03 -14.32
N VAL A 41 -3.97 -4.61 -14.70
CA VAL A 41 -4.05 -5.87 -15.44
C VAL A 41 -4.69 -5.66 -16.79
N ASN A 42 -4.28 -6.43 -17.77
CA ASN A 42 -4.94 -6.50 -19.05
C ASN A 42 -6.08 -7.52 -18.98
N ILE A 43 -7.29 -7.06 -19.19
CA ILE A 43 -8.46 -7.94 -19.37
C ILE A 43 -8.68 -8.08 -20.88
N PRO A 44 -8.44 -9.26 -21.48
CA PRO A 44 -8.56 -9.46 -22.92
C PRO A 44 -9.94 -9.05 -23.44
N GLY A 45 -9.96 -8.23 -24.49
CA GLY A 45 -11.20 -7.74 -25.10
C GLY A 45 -11.92 -6.60 -24.35
N ILE A 46 -11.40 -6.14 -23.22
CA ILE A 46 -12.01 -5.05 -22.43
C ILE A 46 -11.06 -3.85 -22.33
N ALA A 47 -10.05 -3.90 -21.46
CA ALA A 47 -9.12 -2.80 -21.23
C ALA A 47 -7.99 -3.18 -20.26
N ASN A 48 -7.02 -2.28 -20.12
CA ASN A 48 -6.07 -2.27 -19.01
C ASN A 48 -6.70 -1.50 -17.85
N ILE A 49 -7.00 -2.16 -16.74
CA ILE A 49 -7.63 -1.55 -15.57
C ILE A 49 -6.88 -1.88 -14.29
N PRO A 50 -6.82 -0.97 -13.30
CA PRO A 50 -6.33 -1.30 -11.98
C PRO A 50 -7.30 -2.26 -11.29
N ILE A 51 -6.77 -3.29 -10.65
CA ILE A 51 -7.59 -4.20 -9.81
C ILE A 51 -8.13 -3.39 -8.62
N PRO A 52 -9.44 -3.38 -8.36
CA PRO A 52 -10.04 -2.51 -7.34
C PRO A 52 -9.89 -3.11 -5.92
N PHE A 53 -8.66 -3.18 -5.41
CA PHE A 53 -8.45 -3.51 -4.01
C PHE A 53 -8.83 -2.35 -3.11
N THR A 54 -9.45 -2.66 -1.98
CA THR A 54 -9.86 -1.69 -0.98
C THR A 54 -9.17 -1.94 0.34
N SER A 55 -8.84 -0.88 1.07
CA SER A 55 -8.44 -0.95 2.46
C SER A 55 -9.28 -0.02 3.32
N LEU A 56 -9.45 -0.40 4.59
CA LEU A 56 -10.03 0.43 5.63
C LEU A 56 -9.05 0.44 6.79
N GLY A 57 -8.51 1.59 7.11
CA GLY A 57 -7.44 1.73 8.07
C GLY A 57 -7.71 2.81 9.12
N TYR A 58 -6.85 2.79 10.12
CA TYR A 58 -6.84 3.72 11.22
C TYR A 58 -5.41 4.05 11.60
N GLY A 59 -5.17 5.32 11.95
CA GLY A 59 -3.90 5.83 12.44
C GLY A 59 -4.07 6.65 13.70
N TYR A 60 -3.09 6.59 14.57
CA TYR A 60 -3.01 7.35 15.81
C TYR A 60 -1.65 8.01 15.97
N GLY A 61 -1.64 9.32 16.16
CA GLY A 61 -0.44 10.10 16.45
C GLY A 61 0.07 9.81 17.86
N LEU A 62 1.07 8.96 17.98
CA LEU A 62 1.66 8.59 19.26
C LEU A 62 2.50 9.74 19.84
N THR A 63 3.23 10.41 18.97
CA THR A 63 3.97 11.65 19.23
C THR A 63 3.88 12.55 17.99
N ASP A 64 4.33 13.81 18.08
CA ASP A 64 4.38 14.71 16.91
C ASP A 64 5.32 14.19 15.78
N LYS A 65 6.08 13.13 16.04
CA LYS A 65 7.02 12.50 15.10
C LYS A 65 6.68 11.06 14.77
N SER A 66 5.64 10.48 15.37
CA SER A 66 5.38 9.05 15.18
C SER A 66 3.91 8.70 15.18
N VAL A 67 3.56 7.74 14.32
CA VAL A 67 2.20 7.23 14.10
C VAL A 67 2.22 5.71 14.21
N ILE A 68 1.27 5.15 14.93
CA ILE A 68 0.90 3.74 14.81
C ILE A 68 -0.31 3.63 13.89
N SER A 69 -0.33 2.64 13.04
CA SER A 69 -1.41 2.44 12.07
C SER A 69 -1.72 0.97 11.84
N GLY A 70 -2.97 0.71 11.45
CA GLY A 70 -3.41 -0.61 11.00
C GLY A 70 -4.48 -0.49 9.94
N ALA A 71 -4.64 -1.54 9.12
CA ALA A 71 -5.69 -1.60 8.12
C ALA A 71 -6.20 -3.01 7.92
N LEU A 72 -7.46 -3.11 7.50
CA LEU A 72 -8.11 -4.31 7.00
C LEU A 72 -8.32 -4.17 5.49
N TYR A 73 -8.37 -5.30 4.79
CA TYR A 73 -8.54 -5.36 3.34
C TYR A 73 -9.84 -6.09 2.97
N PRO A 74 -10.98 -5.38 2.91
CA PRO A 74 -12.29 -6.01 2.66
C PRO A 74 -12.35 -6.78 1.35
N THR A 75 -11.68 -6.31 0.30
CA THR A 75 -11.62 -7.00 -0.99
C THR A 75 -10.96 -8.38 -0.88
N ALA A 76 -9.95 -8.55 -0.01
CA ALA A 76 -9.36 -9.86 0.25
C ALA A 76 -10.39 -10.85 0.80
N GLY A 77 -11.35 -10.37 1.63
CA GLY A 77 -12.45 -11.16 2.18
C GLY A 77 -13.39 -11.73 1.10
N ILE A 78 -13.62 -10.98 0.03
CA ILE A 78 -14.44 -11.45 -1.11
C ILE A 78 -13.80 -12.69 -1.77
N TYR A 79 -12.48 -12.76 -1.75
CA TYR A 79 -11.70 -13.89 -2.29
C TYR A 79 -11.37 -14.97 -1.25
N GLY A 80 -12.01 -14.95 -0.07
CA GLY A 80 -11.81 -15.93 0.98
C GLY A 80 -10.52 -15.75 1.79
N ASN A 81 -9.96 -14.53 1.80
CA ASN A 81 -8.76 -14.23 2.57
C ASN A 81 -9.07 -13.20 3.64
N PHE A 82 -8.63 -13.44 4.86
CA PHE A 82 -8.57 -12.40 5.88
C PHE A 82 -7.21 -11.73 5.81
N GLN A 83 -7.16 -10.43 5.55
CA GLN A 83 -5.91 -9.70 5.44
C GLN A 83 -5.95 -8.45 6.32
N LEU A 84 -4.85 -8.22 7.04
CA LEU A 84 -4.63 -7.04 7.86
C LEU A 84 -3.18 -6.56 7.74
N SER A 85 -2.96 -5.27 7.99
CA SER A 85 -1.64 -4.69 8.17
C SER A 85 -1.54 -3.91 9.48
N ALA A 86 -0.32 -3.81 10.00
CA ALA A 86 0.00 -2.88 11.08
C ALA A 86 1.40 -2.32 10.90
N GLY A 87 1.67 -1.13 11.45
CA GLY A 87 2.97 -0.51 11.32
C GLY A 87 3.15 0.70 12.21
N TYR A 88 4.40 1.06 12.35
CA TYR A 88 4.90 2.24 13.06
C TYR A 88 5.67 3.10 12.09
N THR A 89 5.25 4.36 11.89
CA THR A 89 5.91 5.36 11.07
C THR A 89 6.58 6.38 11.99
N HIS A 90 7.83 6.74 11.67
CA HIS A 90 8.59 7.72 12.42
C HIS A 90 9.24 8.75 11.51
N GLU A 91 9.20 10.03 11.91
CA GLU A 91 9.94 11.12 11.29
C GLU A 91 11.42 10.98 11.63
N LEU A 92 12.23 10.62 10.66
CA LEU A 92 13.68 10.46 10.83
C LEU A 92 14.39 11.79 10.71
N TRP A 93 13.90 12.70 9.87
CA TRP A 93 14.45 14.00 9.65
C TRP A 93 13.42 14.95 9.03
N LYS A 94 13.47 16.22 9.45
CA LYS A 94 12.64 17.28 8.91
C LYS A 94 13.43 18.58 8.78
N LYS A 95 13.35 19.23 7.63
CA LYS A 95 13.95 20.54 7.39
C LYS A 95 13.05 21.34 6.45
N GLU A 96 12.57 22.48 6.94
CA GLU A 96 11.69 23.40 6.19
C GLU A 96 10.49 22.66 5.56
N LYS A 97 10.55 22.48 4.22
CA LYS A 97 9.50 21.86 3.42
C LYS A 97 9.68 20.36 3.20
N PHE A 98 10.83 19.82 3.60
CA PHE A 98 11.15 18.41 3.44
C PHE A 98 10.95 17.63 4.72
N ASN A 99 10.37 16.44 4.58
CA ASN A 99 10.21 15.49 5.67
C ASN A 99 10.65 14.11 5.17
N PHE A 100 11.52 13.45 5.94
CA PHE A 100 11.89 12.06 5.68
C PHE A 100 11.33 11.17 6.78
N THR A 101 10.55 10.18 6.38
CA THR A 101 9.93 9.20 7.29
C THR A 101 10.37 7.79 6.96
N GLY A 102 10.53 6.98 8.01
CA GLY A 102 10.67 5.54 7.92
C GLY A 102 9.47 4.84 8.54
N ARG A 103 9.07 3.70 7.99
CA ARG A 103 8.03 2.85 8.56
C ARG A 103 8.54 1.43 8.68
N ALA A 104 8.31 0.82 9.84
CA ALA A 104 8.42 -0.61 10.05
C ALA A 104 7.03 -1.19 10.30
N GLY A 105 6.71 -2.31 9.67
CA GLY A 105 5.38 -2.89 9.78
C GLY A 105 5.32 -4.30 9.23
N PHE A 106 4.12 -4.80 9.09
CA PHE A 106 3.86 -6.09 8.46
C PHE A 106 2.47 -6.12 7.81
N ASP A 107 2.33 -7.00 6.83
CA ASP A 107 1.06 -7.50 6.35
C ASP A 107 0.91 -8.97 6.76
N TYR A 108 -0.29 -9.32 7.18
CA TYR A 108 -0.69 -10.68 7.51
C TYR A 108 -1.90 -11.08 6.68
N MET A 109 -1.84 -12.27 6.09
CA MET A 109 -2.95 -12.86 5.34
C MET A 109 -3.21 -14.28 5.82
N LEU A 110 -4.47 -14.61 6.01
CA LEU A 110 -4.97 -15.95 6.29
C LEU A 110 -5.89 -16.37 5.13
N ASP A 111 -5.51 -17.40 4.41
CA ASP A 111 -6.38 -18.10 3.48
C ASP A 111 -7.36 -18.97 4.26
N THR A 112 -8.66 -18.66 4.17
CA THR A 112 -9.69 -19.35 4.95
C THR A 112 -10.05 -20.72 4.35
N TYR A 113 -9.75 -20.98 3.08
CA TYR A 113 -10.01 -22.24 2.40
C TYR A 113 -8.89 -23.27 2.69
N GLU A 114 -7.64 -22.89 2.45
CA GLU A 114 -6.49 -23.77 2.63
C GLU A 114 -5.93 -23.73 4.06
N LYS A 115 -6.42 -22.81 4.91
CA LYS A 115 -5.96 -22.55 6.29
C LYS A 115 -4.46 -22.22 6.37
N ASN A 116 -3.92 -21.66 5.30
CA ASN A 116 -2.55 -21.20 5.23
C ASN A 116 -2.44 -19.74 5.63
N SER A 117 -1.42 -19.40 6.40
CA SER A 117 -1.14 -18.01 6.75
C SER A 117 0.18 -17.53 6.16
N ARG A 118 0.25 -16.24 5.88
CA ARG A 118 1.45 -15.55 5.40
C ARG A 118 1.67 -14.27 6.16
N LEU A 119 2.93 -14.01 6.44
CA LEU A 119 3.38 -12.78 7.08
C LEU A 119 4.49 -12.16 6.23
N TRP A 120 4.31 -10.88 5.88
CA TRP A 120 5.30 -10.09 5.17
C TRP A 120 5.74 -8.91 6.02
N PRO A 121 6.90 -8.99 6.71
CA PRO A 121 7.53 -7.83 7.31
C PRO A 121 7.83 -6.78 6.24
N GLN A 122 7.70 -5.50 6.63
CA GLN A 122 7.87 -4.35 5.74
C GLN A 122 8.81 -3.32 6.34
N LEU A 123 9.62 -2.71 5.47
CA LEU A 123 10.43 -1.53 5.77
C LEU A 123 10.26 -0.52 4.65
N ASP A 124 9.70 0.64 4.98
CA ASP A 124 9.38 1.68 4.01
C ASP A 124 10.15 2.96 4.33
N GLY A 125 10.42 3.74 3.30
CA GLY A 125 11.00 5.07 3.43
C GLY A 125 10.35 6.04 2.48
N ASN A 126 10.07 7.28 2.96
CA ASN A 126 9.44 8.33 2.16
C ASN A 126 10.15 9.66 2.36
N VAL A 127 10.36 10.39 1.28
CA VAL A 127 10.71 11.80 1.26
C VAL A 127 9.51 12.59 0.79
N ALA A 128 8.98 13.45 1.63
CA ALA A 128 7.84 14.30 1.35
C ALA A 128 8.29 15.76 1.19
N PHE A 129 7.80 16.42 0.15
CA PHE A 129 7.99 17.84 -0.10
C PHE A 129 6.64 18.56 0.03
N THR A 130 6.53 19.41 1.05
CA THR A 130 5.34 20.26 1.28
C THR A 130 5.50 21.57 0.51
N TYR A 131 4.75 21.72 -0.59
CA TYR A 131 4.83 22.93 -1.43
C TYR A 131 3.75 23.95 -1.13
N GLN A 132 2.68 23.57 -0.42
CA GLN A 132 1.67 24.47 0.11
C GLN A 132 1.33 24.07 1.55
N ASN A 133 1.41 25.05 2.46
CA ASN A 133 1.05 24.90 3.87
C ASN A 133 0.43 26.22 4.33
N ASN A 134 -0.86 26.38 4.15
CA ASN A 134 -1.61 27.57 4.58
C ASN A 134 -2.48 27.15 5.76
N GLN A 135 -2.10 27.62 6.94
CA GLN A 135 -2.91 27.53 8.16
C GLN A 135 -3.64 28.86 8.33
N ASP A 136 -4.64 29.12 7.50
CA ASP A 136 -5.56 30.22 7.70
C ASP A 136 -6.65 29.77 8.70
N GLU A 137 -7.15 30.72 9.52
CA GLU A 137 -8.27 30.49 10.46
C GLU A 137 -9.52 29.89 9.78
N ARG A 138 -9.61 29.97 8.46
CA ARG A 138 -10.74 29.47 7.66
C ARG A 138 -10.51 28.12 6.97
N ALA A 139 -9.26 27.68 6.79
CA ALA A 139 -8.98 26.39 6.15
C ALA A 139 -7.51 25.96 6.33
N ASP A 140 -7.30 24.83 6.99
CA ASP A 140 -6.01 24.12 6.98
C ASP A 140 -5.84 23.46 5.59
N LYS A 141 -4.90 23.97 4.79
CA LYS A 141 -4.60 23.46 3.45
C LYS A 141 -3.14 23.07 3.36
N ARG A 142 -2.89 21.80 3.13
CA ARG A 142 -1.54 21.26 2.94
C ARG A 142 -1.48 20.43 1.67
N LYS A 143 -0.49 20.68 0.82
CA LYS A 143 -0.22 19.87 -0.36
C LYS A 143 1.20 19.34 -0.33
N ILE A 144 1.34 18.04 -0.56
CA ILE A 144 2.58 17.30 -0.45
C ILE A 144 2.76 16.46 -1.71
N ILE A 145 3.97 16.50 -2.29
CA ILE A 145 4.43 15.49 -3.23
C ILE A 145 5.42 14.61 -2.48
N TYR A 146 5.35 13.32 -2.65
CA TYR A 146 6.29 12.39 -2.02
C TYR A 146 6.82 11.35 -2.99
N LEU A 147 8.03 10.90 -2.71
CA LEU A 147 8.70 9.78 -3.36
C LEU A 147 9.15 8.81 -2.27
N GLY A 148 8.96 7.54 -2.50
CA GLY A 148 9.36 6.55 -1.52
C GLY A 148 9.59 5.17 -2.10
N PHE A 149 9.83 4.25 -1.20
CA PHE A 149 9.95 2.83 -1.49
C PHE A 149 9.38 2.02 -0.32
N SER A 150 8.87 0.86 -0.65
CA SER A 150 8.44 -0.16 0.30
C SER A 150 9.17 -1.47 0.01
N ASN A 151 9.75 -2.07 1.04
CA ASN A 151 10.40 -3.37 0.96
C ASN A 151 9.57 -4.39 1.72
N TRP A 152 9.20 -5.46 1.05
CA TRP A 152 8.46 -6.56 1.62
C TRP A 152 9.30 -7.81 1.62
N PHE A 153 9.27 -8.54 2.72
CA PHE A 153 10.07 -9.75 2.91
C PHE A 153 9.15 -10.97 3.04
N GLU A 154 9.25 -11.90 2.08
CA GLU A 154 8.52 -13.17 2.13
C GLU A 154 9.24 -14.15 3.05
N LEU A 155 8.60 -14.52 4.13
CA LEU A 155 9.16 -15.45 5.11
C LEU A 155 8.93 -16.93 4.73
N ASN A 156 7.89 -17.23 3.95
CA ASN A 156 7.56 -18.58 3.56
C ASN A 156 8.56 -19.15 2.54
N ALA A 157 8.97 -20.40 2.74
CA ALA A 157 9.89 -21.08 1.84
C ALA A 157 9.22 -21.59 0.55
N THR A 158 7.89 -21.71 0.57
CA THR A 158 7.08 -22.26 -0.52
C THR A 158 6.01 -21.27 -0.98
N LYS A 159 5.69 -21.31 -2.26
CA LYS A 159 4.54 -20.63 -2.87
C LYS A 159 3.23 -21.36 -2.50
N ALA A 160 2.07 -20.78 -2.81
CA ALA A 160 0.76 -21.37 -2.52
C ALA A 160 0.57 -22.78 -3.11
N HIS A 161 1.23 -23.09 -4.23
CA HIS A 161 1.13 -24.40 -4.89
C HIS A 161 2.27 -25.38 -4.51
N GLY A 162 2.96 -25.16 -3.38
CA GLY A 162 4.03 -26.01 -2.91
C GLY A 162 5.38 -25.83 -3.65
N GLU A 163 5.45 -24.98 -4.67
CA GLU A 163 6.71 -24.67 -5.34
C GLU A 163 7.65 -23.88 -4.44
N LYS A 164 8.96 -24.05 -4.63
CA LYS A 164 9.98 -23.30 -3.88
C LYS A 164 9.89 -21.80 -4.17
N GLN A 165 9.83 -20.99 -3.13
CA GLN A 165 9.90 -19.54 -3.20
C GLN A 165 11.35 -19.10 -3.40
N SER A 166 11.71 -18.70 -4.61
CA SER A 166 13.07 -18.29 -4.99
C SER A 166 13.35 -16.80 -4.74
N LYS A 167 12.32 -15.96 -4.77
CA LYS A 167 12.42 -14.52 -4.55
C LYS A 167 11.69 -14.16 -3.27
N ARG A 168 12.43 -13.62 -2.30
CA ARG A 168 11.91 -13.30 -0.96
C ARG A 168 11.92 -11.82 -0.63
N TRP A 169 12.41 -10.99 -1.53
CA TRP A 169 12.45 -9.54 -1.38
C TRP A 169 11.73 -8.87 -2.55
N PHE A 170 10.75 -8.05 -2.22
CA PHE A 170 9.95 -7.27 -3.14
C PHE A 170 10.22 -5.80 -2.88
N PHE A 171 10.84 -5.13 -3.83
CA PHE A 171 11.12 -3.70 -3.78
C PHE A 171 10.04 -2.96 -4.55
N ASN A 172 9.37 -1.99 -3.93
CA ASN A 172 8.22 -1.29 -4.51
C ASN A 172 8.43 0.23 -4.41
N PRO A 173 9.11 0.87 -5.37
CA PRO A 173 9.21 2.32 -5.41
C PRO A 173 7.86 2.93 -5.78
N HIS A 174 7.59 4.11 -5.24
CA HIS A 174 6.33 4.81 -5.49
C HIS A 174 6.52 6.32 -5.48
N ILE A 175 5.61 7.01 -6.14
CA ILE A 175 5.47 8.46 -6.14
C ILE A 175 4.00 8.81 -5.90
N GLY A 176 3.74 9.82 -5.10
CA GLY A 176 2.37 10.20 -4.82
C GLY A 176 2.20 11.68 -4.49
N HIS A 177 0.96 12.03 -4.37
CA HIS A 177 0.51 13.37 -4.05
C HIS A 177 -0.59 13.31 -2.98
N GLN A 178 -0.47 14.14 -1.95
CA GLN A 178 -1.47 14.28 -0.90
C GLN A 178 -1.97 15.73 -0.86
N MET A 179 -3.29 15.88 -0.76
CA MET A 179 -3.96 17.17 -0.58
C MET A 179 -4.83 17.09 0.67
N LYS A 180 -4.43 17.78 1.72
CA LYS A 180 -5.27 17.99 2.92
C LYS A 180 -6.03 19.30 2.80
N ARG A 181 -7.31 19.25 3.17
CA ARG A 181 -8.17 20.42 3.35
C ARG A 181 -9.07 20.18 4.57
N ASN A 182 -8.82 20.92 5.63
CA ASN A 182 -9.47 20.76 6.92
C ASN A 182 -9.29 19.30 7.45
N GLN A 183 -10.39 18.62 7.72
CA GLN A 183 -10.38 17.22 8.20
C GLN A 183 -10.17 16.17 7.11
N TRP A 184 -10.20 16.55 5.83
CA TRP A 184 -10.09 15.61 4.71
C TRP A 184 -8.73 15.68 4.05
N ALA A 185 -8.13 14.51 3.78
CA ALA A 185 -6.95 14.43 2.93
C ALA A 185 -7.17 13.38 1.82
N PHE A 186 -6.86 13.76 0.59
CA PHE A 186 -6.93 12.92 -0.59
C PHE A 186 -5.51 12.50 -0.99
N HIS A 187 -5.35 11.24 -1.35
CA HIS A 187 -4.10 10.68 -1.83
C HIS A 187 -4.27 10.15 -3.24
N PHE A 188 -3.25 10.37 -4.05
CA PHE A 188 -3.05 9.69 -5.31
C PHE A 188 -1.64 9.13 -5.30
N GLU A 189 -1.47 7.85 -5.65
CA GLU A 189 -0.17 7.20 -5.70
C GLU A 189 -0.04 6.32 -6.93
N LEU A 190 1.13 6.41 -7.57
CA LEU A 190 1.61 5.50 -8.59
C LEU A 190 2.72 4.65 -7.97
N ALA A 191 2.52 3.35 -7.89
CA ALA A 191 3.48 2.41 -7.34
C ALA A 191 3.98 1.45 -8.41
N PHE A 192 5.26 1.11 -8.33
CA PHE A 192 5.92 0.13 -9.20
C PHE A 192 6.21 -1.12 -8.35
N LEU A 193 5.35 -2.11 -8.51
CA LEU A 193 5.33 -3.30 -7.67
C LEU A 193 6.37 -4.30 -8.15
N ALA A 194 7.33 -4.63 -7.29
CA ALA A 194 8.38 -5.61 -7.52
C ALA A 194 9.07 -5.54 -8.92
N PRO A 195 9.56 -4.36 -9.39
CA PRO A 195 10.26 -4.25 -10.67
C PRO A 195 11.55 -5.08 -10.72
N ASN A 196 12.01 -5.58 -9.59
CA ASN A 196 13.14 -6.50 -9.48
C ASN A 196 12.79 -7.97 -9.80
N ILE A 197 11.50 -8.30 -10.09
CA ILE A 197 11.01 -9.66 -10.33
C ILE A 197 10.36 -9.75 -11.70
N SER A 198 10.64 -10.83 -12.47
CA SER A 198 9.96 -11.11 -13.74
C SER A 198 8.49 -11.47 -13.52
N ASN A 199 7.58 -10.94 -14.36
CA ASN A 199 6.15 -11.23 -14.36
C ASN A 199 5.72 -12.20 -15.49
N GLU A 200 6.66 -12.74 -16.28
CA GLU A 200 6.37 -13.60 -17.44
C GLU A 200 5.67 -14.92 -17.09
N LYS A 201 5.88 -15.41 -15.86
CA LYS A 201 5.29 -16.68 -15.38
C LYS A 201 4.12 -16.48 -14.42
N VAL A 202 3.56 -15.27 -14.38
CA VAL A 202 2.39 -14.96 -13.55
C VAL A 202 1.12 -15.13 -14.38
N VAL A 203 0.07 -15.70 -13.77
CA VAL A 203 -1.19 -16.01 -14.47
C VAL A 203 -1.92 -14.77 -14.97
N LEU A 204 -1.80 -13.64 -14.25
CA LEU A 204 -2.39 -12.38 -14.64
C LEU A 204 -1.45 -11.59 -15.55
N ASP A 205 -1.98 -11.06 -16.65
CA ASP A 205 -1.23 -10.17 -17.54
C ASP A 205 -1.08 -8.77 -16.92
N TYR A 206 -0.13 -8.64 -15.98
CA TYR A 206 0.17 -7.36 -15.35
C TYR A 206 0.84 -6.40 -16.31
N LYS A 207 0.37 -5.16 -16.33
CA LYS A 207 1.02 -4.06 -17.06
C LYS A 207 2.05 -3.40 -16.17
N SER A 208 3.25 -3.24 -16.70
CA SER A 208 4.38 -2.67 -15.99
C SER A 208 5.08 -1.60 -16.84
N ALA A 209 5.48 -0.51 -16.19
CA ALA A 209 6.36 0.49 -16.78
C ALA A 209 7.79 -0.05 -17.04
N PHE A 210 8.13 -1.22 -16.47
CA PHE A 210 9.43 -1.89 -16.62
C PHE A 210 9.36 -3.13 -17.52
N GLY A 211 8.45 -3.16 -18.48
CA GLY A 211 8.28 -4.28 -19.42
C GLY A 211 7.80 -5.55 -18.70
N ASN A 212 8.53 -6.65 -18.85
CA ASN A 212 8.18 -7.96 -18.29
C ASN A 212 8.61 -8.11 -16.81
N ARG A 213 8.62 -7.01 -16.03
CA ARG A 213 9.05 -7.00 -14.64
C ARG A 213 8.07 -6.26 -13.78
N GLY A 214 7.62 -6.92 -12.69
CA GLY A 214 6.70 -6.34 -11.72
C GLY A 214 5.33 -5.95 -12.30
N ALA A 215 4.71 -4.97 -11.68
CA ALA A 215 3.46 -4.37 -12.14
C ALA A 215 3.43 -2.88 -11.83
N THR A 216 2.65 -2.10 -12.58
CA THR A 216 2.34 -0.71 -12.23
C THR A 216 1.01 -0.68 -11.51
N GLY A 217 0.95 -0.05 -10.35
CA GLY A 217 -0.26 0.13 -9.56
C GLY A 217 -0.69 1.59 -9.50
N ILE A 218 -2.00 1.82 -9.50
CA ILE A 218 -2.62 3.13 -9.32
C ILE A 218 -3.53 3.06 -8.10
N TYR A 219 -3.36 4.01 -7.19
CA TYR A 219 -4.08 4.03 -5.92
C TYR A 219 -4.66 5.41 -5.64
N PHE A 220 -5.85 5.41 -5.07
CA PHE A 220 -6.52 6.57 -4.50
C PHE A 220 -6.79 6.31 -3.03
N GLY A 221 -6.58 7.30 -2.20
CA GLY A 221 -6.84 7.22 -0.76
C GLY A 221 -7.61 8.44 -0.28
N LEU A 222 -8.37 8.23 0.76
CA LEU A 222 -9.10 9.25 1.48
C LEU A 222 -8.83 9.08 2.97
N GLN A 223 -8.49 10.17 3.64
CA GLN A 223 -8.30 10.22 5.09
C GLN A 223 -9.28 11.23 5.71
N TYR A 224 -9.82 10.87 6.86
CA TYR A 224 -10.61 11.75 7.70
C TYR A 224 -9.93 11.92 9.05
N HIS A 225 -9.54 13.13 9.37
CA HIS A 225 -8.89 13.52 10.61
C HIS A 225 -9.96 13.82 11.66
N ILE A 226 -9.95 13.05 12.75
CA ILE A 226 -10.86 13.19 13.88
C ILE A 226 -10.14 14.05 14.92
N ASN A 227 -10.66 15.23 15.17
CA ASN A 227 -10.15 16.15 16.18
C ASN A 227 -10.83 15.90 17.52
#